data_2c64bddf9e96066d20ebe3ad1df1444b
#
_entry.id   2c64bddf9e96066d20ebe3ad1df1444b
#
_cell.length_a   1.000
_cell.length_b   1.000
_cell.length_c   1.000
_cell.angle_alpha   90.00
_cell.angle_beta   90.00
_cell.angle_gamma   90.00
#
_symmetry.space_group_name_H-M   'P 1'
#
loop_
_entity.id
_entity.type
_entity.pdbx_description
1 polymer ?
#
loop_
_entity_poly.entity_id
_entity_poly.type
_entity_poly.pdbx_seq_one_letter_code
_entity_poly.pdbx_strand_id
1 'polypeptide(L)'
;VKRLTKENSVVGIDLQDGWDRDHIDNTQDLLTCELNEEFDLIIHLAGKSGVRESINDPAGYWRNNVEVSKRLFARYPDTRVLYASSSSAYEPDLNPYAASKYVVEEAAERYCNTLGMRFHTVYSDNPRKGMFLQKLIDNELEYTTTHYRDFIHLFDLIDGILILIENPRITGTIDIGTGHPVKIANLAPELPVRINTPGEREWTCANIEKMKALGFKPKYTVEKFLTNQENDNIINLFNGETI
;
A
#
# COMPACT_ATOMS: atom_id res chain seq x y z
N VAL A 1 7.44 -9.81 6.66
CA VAL A 1 7.75 -10.78 7.71
C VAL A 1 9.02 -11.55 7.36
N LYS A 2 9.07 -12.37 6.31
CA LYS A 2 10.24 -13.24 5.96
C LYS A 2 11.61 -12.58 6.01
N ARG A 3 11.72 -11.27 5.70
CA ARG A 3 13.00 -10.54 5.80
C ARG A 3 13.33 -10.12 7.23
N LEU A 4 12.33 -9.88 8.07
CA LEU A 4 12.52 -9.43 9.45
C LEU A 4 12.80 -10.57 10.42
N THR A 5 12.22 -11.76 10.22
CA THR A 5 12.35 -12.92 11.12
C THR A 5 13.75 -13.53 11.19
N LYS A 6 14.67 -13.12 10.31
CA LYS A 6 16.04 -13.64 10.34
C LYS A 6 16.85 -13.15 11.55
N GLU A 7 16.56 -11.93 12.03
CA GLU A 7 17.36 -11.25 13.05
C GLU A 7 16.48 -10.66 14.18
N ASN A 8 15.15 -10.83 14.10
CA ASN A 8 14.20 -10.25 15.04
C ASN A 8 13.17 -11.29 15.49
N SER A 9 12.65 -11.13 16.71
CA SER A 9 11.41 -11.76 17.12
C SER A 9 10.25 -10.95 16.53
N VAL A 10 9.38 -11.57 15.76
CA VAL A 10 8.26 -10.91 15.07
C VAL A 10 6.95 -11.54 15.50
N VAL A 11 6.02 -10.71 15.97
CA VAL A 11 4.63 -11.11 16.27
C VAL A 11 3.73 -10.53 15.18
N GLY A 12 3.00 -11.38 14.47
CA GLY A 12 2.03 -10.99 13.45
C GLY A 12 0.62 -11.02 13.99
N ILE A 13 -0.14 -9.92 13.80
CA ILE A 13 -1.56 -9.82 14.15
C ILE A 13 -2.35 -9.41 12.92
N ASP A 14 -3.41 -10.15 12.58
CA ASP A 14 -4.35 -9.81 11.53
C ASP A 14 -5.79 -10.12 11.96
N LEU A 15 -6.76 -9.50 11.30
CA LEU A 15 -8.18 -9.75 11.50
C LEU A 15 -8.64 -11.06 10.82
N GLN A 16 -7.94 -11.48 9.78
CA GLN A 16 -8.28 -12.63 8.95
C GLN A 16 -7.20 -13.72 9.01
N ASP A 17 -7.64 -14.94 9.26
CA ASP A 17 -6.85 -16.14 9.07
C ASP A 17 -6.74 -16.42 7.56
N GLY A 18 -5.56 -16.23 6.93
CA GLY A 18 -5.54 -16.76 5.61
C GLY A 18 -4.56 -16.34 4.55
N TRP A 19 -3.79 -15.28 4.64
CA TRP A 19 -2.88 -14.91 3.54
C TRP A 19 -1.45 -15.42 3.70
N ASP A 20 -0.98 -15.57 4.92
CA ASP A 20 0.34 -16.15 5.22
C ASP A 20 0.31 -16.76 6.63
N ARG A 21 -0.32 -17.94 6.76
CA ARG A 21 -0.50 -18.66 8.04
C ARG A 21 0.81 -18.93 8.78
N ASP A 22 1.92 -18.97 8.05
CA ASP A 22 3.25 -19.19 8.63
C ASP A 22 3.79 -17.99 9.41
N HIS A 23 3.09 -16.83 9.37
CA HIS A 23 3.58 -15.56 9.92
C HIS A 23 2.54 -14.75 10.67
N ILE A 24 1.33 -15.26 10.87
CA ILE A 24 0.30 -14.66 11.73
C ILE A 24 0.23 -15.49 13.00
N ASP A 25 0.72 -14.91 14.09
CA ASP A 25 0.72 -15.57 15.38
C ASP A 25 -0.66 -15.51 16.05
N ASN A 26 -1.42 -14.45 15.75
CA ASN A 26 -2.71 -14.19 16.34
C ASN A 26 -3.71 -13.60 15.35
N THR A 27 -4.84 -14.28 15.14
CA THR A 27 -6.01 -13.72 14.45
C THR A 27 -6.87 -12.96 15.46
N GLN A 28 -6.75 -11.62 15.49
CA GLN A 28 -7.41 -10.77 16.47
C GLN A 28 -7.83 -9.45 15.88
N ASP A 29 -8.95 -8.89 16.37
CA ASP A 29 -9.35 -7.52 16.08
C ASP A 29 -8.56 -6.55 16.96
N LEU A 30 -7.73 -5.72 16.34
CA LEU A 30 -6.92 -4.70 17.02
C LEU A 30 -7.76 -3.68 17.81
N LEU A 31 -9.07 -3.59 17.59
CA LEU A 31 -9.96 -2.75 18.42
C LEU A 31 -10.34 -3.41 19.74
N THR A 32 -10.32 -4.73 19.83
CA THR A 32 -10.83 -5.45 20.99
C THR A 32 -9.78 -6.33 21.67
N CYS A 33 -8.70 -6.71 20.95
CA CYS A 33 -7.66 -7.54 21.52
C CYS A 33 -6.91 -6.85 22.66
N GLU A 34 -6.36 -7.64 23.55
CA GLU A 34 -5.44 -7.12 24.58
C GLU A 34 -4.06 -6.90 23.97
N LEU A 35 -3.55 -5.67 24.14
CA LEU A 35 -2.23 -5.25 23.67
C LEU A 35 -1.30 -5.13 24.89
N ASN A 36 -0.90 -6.26 25.47
CA ASN A 36 -0.15 -6.32 26.73
C ASN A 36 1.36 -6.38 26.52
N GLU A 37 1.81 -6.80 25.33
CA GLU A 37 3.23 -6.93 25.03
C GLU A 37 3.88 -5.58 24.72
N GLU A 38 5.18 -5.48 24.98
CA GLU A 38 5.99 -4.32 24.60
C GLU A 38 6.80 -4.66 23.34
N PHE A 39 6.96 -3.68 22.47
CA PHE A 39 7.66 -3.83 21.19
C PHE A 39 8.69 -2.72 21.00
N ASP A 40 9.84 -3.04 20.42
CA ASP A 40 10.83 -2.04 19.99
C ASP A 40 10.35 -1.29 18.74
N LEU A 41 9.60 -1.97 17.88
CA LEU A 41 9.09 -1.43 16.61
C LEU A 41 7.73 -2.03 16.30
N ILE A 42 6.80 -1.20 15.86
CA ILE A 42 5.52 -1.61 15.31
C ILE A 42 5.44 -1.20 13.84
N ILE A 43 5.11 -2.14 12.96
CA ILE A 43 4.80 -1.88 11.55
C ILE A 43 3.29 -2.08 11.36
N HIS A 44 2.55 -0.98 11.41
CA HIS A 44 1.09 -0.99 11.33
C HIS A 44 0.62 -0.89 9.87
N LEU A 45 0.34 -2.03 9.27
CA LEU A 45 -0.19 -2.14 7.90
C LEU A 45 -1.68 -2.49 7.87
N ALA A 46 -2.26 -2.84 9.03
CA ALA A 46 -3.67 -3.17 9.13
C ALA A 46 -4.55 -1.97 8.75
N GLY A 47 -5.57 -2.23 7.94
CA GLY A 47 -6.53 -1.23 7.49
C GLY A 47 -7.19 -1.60 6.16
N LYS A 48 -8.33 -0.97 5.89
CA LYS A 48 -9.02 -1.09 4.60
C LYS A 48 -8.38 -0.19 3.56
N SER A 49 -8.21 -0.71 2.35
CA SER A 49 -7.78 0.03 1.16
C SER A 49 -8.86 -0.03 0.08
N GLY A 50 -8.82 0.90 -0.88
CA GLY A 50 -9.77 0.96 -1.99
C GLY A 50 -10.66 2.20 -1.91
N VAL A 51 -10.58 3.03 -2.97
CA VAL A 51 -11.35 4.28 -3.06
C VAL A 51 -12.83 4.01 -3.25
N ARG A 52 -13.18 3.13 -4.21
CA ARG A 52 -14.58 2.86 -4.59
C ARG A 52 -15.36 2.17 -3.48
N GLU A 53 -14.74 1.20 -2.84
CA GLU A 53 -15.33 0.46 -1.72
C GLU A 53 -15.59 1.38 -0.52
N SER A 54 -14.73 2.39 -0.32
CA SER A 54 -14.89 3.33 0.80
C SER A 54 -16.14 4.20 0.68
N ILE A 55 -16.60 4.49 -0.53
CA ILE A 55 -17.83 5.27 -0.77
C ILE A 55 -19.05 4.49 -0.25
N ASN A 56 -19.04 3.16 -0.38
CA ASN A 56 -20.14 2.30 0.04
C ASN A 56 -20.08 1.93 1.52
N ASP A 57 -18.91 2.03 2.17
CA ASP A 57 -18.69 1.65 3.58
C ASP A 57 -17.82 2.67 4.33
N PRO A 58 -18.21 3.96 4.39
CA PRO A 58 -17.38 4.98 5.04
C PRO A 58 -17.17 4.71 6.53
N ALA A 59 -18.15 4.16 7.22
CA ALA A 59 -18.06 3.82 8.64
C ALA A 59 -17.06 2.68 8.90
N GLY A 60 -17.05 1.65 8.07
CA GLY A 60 -16.08 0.56 8.16
C GLY A 60 -14.65 1.02 7.87
N TYR A 61 -14.46 1.96 6.94
CA TYR A 61 -13.14 2.57 6.70
C TYR A 61 -12.69 3.43 7.88
N TRP A 62 -13.60 4.21 8.47
CA TRP A 62 -13.30 4.99 9.68
C TRP A 62 -12.87 4.08 10.83
N ARG A 63 -13.69 3.07 11.13
CA ARG A 63 -13.41 2.10 12.21
C ARG A 63 -12.06 1.41 12.02
N ASN A 64 -11.82 0.83 10.84
CA ASN A 64 -10.62 0.01 10.61
C ASN A 64 -9.35 0.83 10.39
N ASN A 65 -9.43 2.05 9.86
CA ASN A 65 -8.25 2.86 9.61
C ASN A 65 -8.00 3.82 10.77
N VAL A 66 -9.03 4.58 11.20
CA VAL A 66 -8.83 5.68 12.16
C VAL A 66 -8.84 5.18 13.60
N GLU A 67 -9.89 4.45 14.01
CA GLU A 67 -10.03 4.03 15.41
C GLU A 67 -8.94 3.03 15.81
N VAL A 68 -8.63 2.06 14.93
CA VAL A 68 -7.53 1.10 15.14
C VAL A 68 -6.20 1.84 15.30
N SER A 69 -5.87 2.75 14.40
CA SER A 69 -4.59 3.47 14.45
C SER A 69 -4.49 4.35 15.70
N LYS A 70 -5.55 5.08 16.05
CA LYS A 70 -5.58 5.90 17.27
C LYS A 70 -5.41 5.07 18.54
N ARG A 71 -6.05 3.89 18.60
CA ARG A 71 -5.89 2.97 19.72
C ARG A 71 -4.46 2.47 19.85
N LEU A 72 -3.85 2.10 18.72
CA LEU A 72 -2.47 1.63 18.67
C LEU A 72 -1.49 2.71 19.13
N PHE A 73 -1.60 3.93 18.62
CA PHE A 73 -0.75 5.05 19.02
C PHE A 73 -0.90 5.38 20.51
N ALA A 74 -2.13 5.38 21.03
CA ALA A 74 -2.39 5.64 22.45
C ALA A 74 -1.84 4.55 23.37
N ARG A 75 -1.82 3.29 22.93
CA ARG A 75 -1.27 2.16 23.69
C ARG A 75 0.26 2.17 23.71
N TYR A 76 0.88 2.66 22.63
CA TYR A 76 2.33 2.63 22.42
C TYR A 76 2.90 4.03 22.16
N PRO A 77 2.74 4.99 23.10
CA PRO A 77 3.07 6.39 22.85
C PRO A 77 4.57 6.64 22.63
N ASP A 78 5.43 5.80 23.23
CA ASP A 78 6.88 5.93 23.17
C ASP A 78 7.53 4.94 22.19
N THR A 79 6.79 3.95 21.70
CA THR A 79 7.29 2.96 20.75
C THR A 79 7.40 3.56 19.35
N ARG A 80 8.42 3.15 18.61
CA ARG A 80 8.55 3.48 17.19
C ARG A 80 7.42 2.82 16.39
N VAL A 81 6.59 3.62 15.70
CA VAL A 81 5.51 3.11 14.85
C VAL A 81 5.68 3.60 13.41
N LEU A 82 5.87 2.67 12.47
CA LEU A 82 5.73 2.89 11.05
C LEU A 82 4.32 2.49 10.64
N TYR A 83 3.53 3.41 10.09
CA TYR A 83 2.15 3.10 9.72
C TYR A 83 1.86 3.35 8.24
N ALA A 84 1.00 2.51 7.66
CA ALA A 84 0.58 2.63 6.27
C ALA A 84 -0.38 3.82 6.10
N SER A 85 0.12 4.89 5.48
CA SER A 85 -0.69 5.93 4.89
C SER A 85 -0.84 5.69 3.37
N SER A 86 -1.28 6.68 2.64
CA SER A 86 -1.54 6.58 1.20
C SER A 86 -1.29 7.92 0.52
N SER A 87 -0.90 7.89 -0.75
CA SER A 87 -0.92 9.08 -1.61
C SER A 87 -2.31 9.74 -1.68
N SER A 88 -3.39 9.00 -1.39
CA SER A 88 -4.75 9.56 -1.32
C SER A 88 -4.91 10.60 -0.21
N ALA A 89 -4.12 10.54 0.87
CA ALA A 89 -4.19 11.50 1.98
C ALA A 89 -3.87 12.95 1.57
N TYR A 90 -3.28 13.18 0.40
CA TYR A 90 -3.06 14.53 -0.14
C TYR A 90 -4.35 15.26 -0.51
N GLU A 91 -5.44 14.55 -0.80
CA GLU A 91 -6.75 15.10 -1.17
C GLU A 91 -7.86 14.41 -0.38
N PRO A 92 -7.97 14.69 0.95
CA PRO A 92 -8.86 13.97 1.86
C PRO A 92 -10.35 14.13 1.53
N ASP A 93 -10.73 15.22 0.87
CA ASP A 93 -12.13 15.53 0.55
C ASP A 93 -12.68 14.70 -0.63
N LEU A 94 -11.82 13.98 -1.37
CA LEU A 94 -12.27 13.23 -2.54
C LEU A 94 -13.09 11.98 -2.20
N ASN A 95 -12.76 11.29 -1.11
CA ASN A 95 -13.41 10.04 -0.74
C ASN A 95 -13.13 9.64 0.72
N PRO A 96 -13.96 8.76 1.34
CA PRO A 96 -13.79 8.33 2.72
C PRO A 96 -12.47 7.62 3.04
N TYR A 97 -11.89 6.88 2.07
CA TYR A 97 -10.57 6.28 2.24
C TYR A 97 -9.48 7.35 2.39
N ALA A 98 -9.46 8.34 1.51
CA ALA A 98 -8.54 9.46 1.58
C ALA A 98 -8.66 10.22 2.91
N ALA A 99 -9.88 10.55 3.31
CA ALA A 99 -10.18 11.17 4.60
C ALA A 99 -9.66 10.35 5.77
N SER A 100 -9.89 9.03 5.76
CA SER A 100 -9.43 8.15 6.84
C SER A 100 -7.90 8.13 6.98
N LYS A 101 -7.17 8.12 5.86
CA LYS A 101 -5.70 8.14 5.89
C LYS A 101 -5.15 9.49 6.34
N TYR A 102 -5.74 10.58 5.89
CA TYR A 102 -5.38 11.92 6.37
C TYR A 102 -5.60 12.08 7.88
N VAL A 103 -6.75 11.66 8.41
CA VAL A 103 -7.03 11.74 9.86
C VAL A 103 -6.09 10.87 10.69
N VAL A 104 -5.58 9.77 10.17
CA VAL A 104 -4.55 8.97 10.83
C VAL A 104 -3.23 9.74 10.90
N GLU A 105 -2.84 10.45 9.83
CA GLU A 105 -1.64 11.31 9.84
C GLU A 105 -1.76 12.43 10.89
N GLU A 106 -2.88 13.15 10.92
CA GLU A 106 -3.17 14.18 11.93
C GLU A 106 -3.13 13.63 13.37
N ALA A 107 -3.66 12.41 13.57
CA ALA A 107 -3.63 11.77 14.88
C ALA A 107 -2.20 11.39 15.29
N ALA A 108 -1.38 10.96 14.35
CA ALA A 108 0.00 10.54 14.57
C ALA A 108 0.94 11.70 14.96
N GLU A 109 0.63 12.95 14.54
CA GLU A 109 1.43 14.14 14.88
C GLU A 109 1.60 14.38 16.41
N ARG A 110 0.69 13.78 17.20
CA ARG A 110 0.76 13.86 18.68
C ARG A 110 1.83 12.94 19.29
N TYR A 111 2.44 12.06 18.49
CA TYR A 111 3.39 11.05 18.94
C TYR A 111 4.73 11.22 18.21
N CYS A 112 5.78 11.48 18.97
CA CYS A 112 7.08 11.86 18.41
C CYS A 112 7.81 10.74 17.64
N ASN A 113 7.45 9.47 17.88
CA ASN A 113 8.11 8.30 17.28
C ASN A 113 7.32 7.66 16.13
N THR A 114 6.36 8.38 15.53
CA THR A 114 5.57 7.87 14.42
C THR A 114 6.12 8.30 13.06
N LEU A 115 5.95 7.44 12.05
CA LEU A 115 6.23 7.74 10.65
C LEU A 115 5.15 7.18 9.75
N GLY A 116 4.43 8.05 9.08
CA GLY A 116 3.45 7.69 8.06
C GLY A 116 4.12 7.42 6.72
N MET A 117 3.89 6.24 6.19
CA MET A 117 4.37 5.83 4.88
C MET A 117 3.25 6.01 3.86
N ARG A 118 3.30 7.06 3.05
CA ARG A 118 2.33 7.30 1.97
C ARG A 118 2.65 6.39 0.80
N PHE A 119 2.03 5.22 0.77
CA PHE A 119 2.17 4.28 -0.34
C PHE A 119 1.46 4.83 -1.58
N HIS A 120 2.15 4.71 -2.72
CA HIS A 120 1.57 4.94 -4.03
C HIS A 120 0.92 3.65 -4.56
N THR A 121 0.76 3.48 -5.87
CA THR A 121 0.03 2.32 -6.40
C THR A 121 0.90 1.07 -6.34
N VAL A 122 0.70 0.25 -5.31
CA VAL A 122 1.48 -0.97 -5.09
C VAL A 122 1.01 -2.10 -5.99
N TYR A 123 1.96 -2.81 -6.60
CA TYR A 123 1.71 -4.03 -7.36
C TYR A 123 2.75 -5.12 -7.04
N SER A 124 2.48 -6.35 -7.45
CA SER A 124 3.35 -7.51 -7.26
C SER A 124 3.26 -8.45 -8.45
N ASP A 125 4.10 -9.49 -8.47
CA ASP A 125 4.06 -10.55 -9.50
C ASP A 125 2.71 -11.27 -9.53
N ASN A 126 2.01 -11.34 -8.41
CA ASN A 126 0.62 -11.80 -8.30
C ASN A 126 -0.26 -10.62 -7.85
N PRO A 127 -0.77 -9.79 -8.76
CA PRO A 127 -1.58 -8.64 -8.39
C PRO A 127 -2.87 -9.08 -7.68
N ARG A 128 -3.32 -8.27 -6.71
CA ARG A 128 -4.53 -8.57 -5.95
C ARG A 128 -5.76 -8.58 -6.88
N LYS A 129 -6.58 -9.63 -6.75
CA LYS A 129 -7.83 -9.78 -7.49
C LYS A 129 -8.72 -8.53 -7.39
N GLY A 130 -9.28 -8.12 -8.51
CA GLY A 130 -10.13 -6.93 -8.62
C GLY A 130 -9.39 -5.60 -8.78
N MET A 131 -8.06 -5.56 -8.59
CA MET A 131 -7.24 -4.38 -8.85
C MET A 131 -6.95 -4.19 -10.35
N PHE A 132 -6.56 -2.97 -10.74
CA PHE A 132 -6.36 -2.59 -12.14
C PHE A 132 -5.44 -3.56 -12.91
N LEU A 133 -4.25 -3.85 -12.37
CA LEU A 133 -3.28 -4.71 -13.08
C LEU A 133 -3.77 -6.15 -13.18
N GLN A 134 -4.44 -6.71 -12.15
CA GLN A 134 -5.01 -8.05 -12.28
C GLN A 134 -6.08 -8.09 -13.37
N LYS A 135 -7.00 -7.12 -13.36
CA LYS A 135 -8.03 -7.04 -14.40
C LYS A 135 -7.45 -6.85 -15.80
N LEU A 136 -6.33 -6.12 -15.91
CA LEU A 136 -5.63 -5.97 -17.20
C LEU A 136 -5.06 -7.30 -17.67
N ILE A 137 -4.39 -8.05 -16.80
CA ILE A 137 -3.81 -9.37 -17.13
C ILE A 137 -4.90 -10.38 -17.49
N ASP A 138 -6.01 -10.36 -16.76
CA ASP A 138 -7.15 -11.27 -16.96
C ASP A 138 -8.03 -10.85 -18.16
N ASN A 139 -7.70 -9.77 -18.88
CA ASN A 139 -8.53 -9.17 -19.94
C ASN A 139 -9.97 -8.82 -19.49
N GLU A 140 -10.13 -8.44 -18.22
CA GLU A 140 -11.41 -8.05 -17.63
C GLU A 140 -11.65 -6.53 -17.64
N LEU A 141 -10.72 -5.73 -18.18
CA LEU A 141 -10.88 -4.29 -18.29
C LEU A 141 -11.75 -3.91 -19.48
N GLU A 142 -12.81 -3.16 -19.24
CA GLU A 142 -13.68 -2.60 -20.27
C GLU A 142 -13.23 -1.22 -20.77
N TYR A 143 -12.46 -0.50 -19.96
CA TYR A 143 -11.97 0.85 -20.24
C TYR A 143 -10.75 1.21 -19.39
N THR A 144 -10.02 2.21 -19.85
CA THR A 144 -8.96 2.90 -19.10
C THR A 144 -9.38 4.32 -18.73
N THR A 145 -8.49 5.06 -18.07
CA THR A 145 -8.73 6.46 -17.69
C THR A 145 -7.55 7.36 -18.08
N THR A 146 -7.79 8.67 -18.06
CA THR A 146 -6.75 9.68 -18.31
C THR A 146 -5.78 9.86 -17.13
N HIS A 147 -6.02 9.19 -16.01
CA HIS A 147 -5.27 9.35 -14.77
C HIS A 147 -3.81 8.92 -14.90
N TYR A 148 -2.98 9.53 -14.07
CA TYR A 148 -1.60 9.12 -13.88
C TYR A 148 -1.44 8.46 -12.51
N ARG A 149 -0.70 7.36 -12.45
CA ARG A 149 -0.38 6.64 -11.22
C ARG A 149 1.12 6.35 -11.14
N ASP A 150 1.68 6.58 -9.97
CA ASP A 150 3.01 6.12 -9.63
C ASP A 150 2.89 4.68 -9.13
N PHE A 151 3.34 3.74 -9.94
CA PHE A 151 3.31 2.31 -9.63
C PHE A 151 4.61 1.90 -8.95
N ILE A 152 4.50 1.28 -7.77
CA ILE A 152 5.65 0.73 -7.06
C ILE A 152 5.51 -0.78 -6.89
N HIS A 153 6.55 -1.52 -7.25
CA HIS A 153 6.57 -2.97 -7.05
C HIS A 153 6.72 -3.31 -5.56
N LEU A 154 6.07 -4.39 -5.11
CA LEU A 154 6.09 -4.84 -3.72
C LEU A 154 7.52 -5.00 -3.16
N PHE A 155 8.46 -5.49 -3.95
CA PHE A 155 9.85 -5.64 -3.49
C PHE A 155 10.55 -4.29 -3.27
N ASP A 156 10.33 -3.31 -4.14
CA ASP A 156 10.84 -1.95 -3.93
C ASP A 156 10.19 -1.29 -2.70
N LEU A 157 8.88 -1.51 -2.51
CA LEU A 157 8.18 -1.04 -1.31
C LEU A 157 8.79 -1.62 -0.03
N ILE A 158 9.06 -2.93 -0.02
CA ILE A 158 9.70 -3.61 1.12
C ILE A 158 11.11 -3.05 1.35
N ASP A 159 11.91 -2.86 0.30
CA ASP A 159 13.24 -2.24 0.42
C ASP A 159 13.14 -0.83 1.03
N GLY A 160 12.13 -0.05 0.61
CA GLY A 160 11.84 1.28 1.19
C GLY A 160 11.50 1.21 2.68
N ILE A 161 10.64 0.27 3.09
CA ILE A 161 10.28 0.08 4.50
C ILE A 161 11.51 -0.30 5.34
N LEU A 162 12.35 -1.21 4.84
CA LEU A 162 13.58 -1.62 5.54
C LEU A 162 14.55 -0.45 5.74
N ILE A 163 14.72 0.40 4.72
CA ILE A 163 15.50 1.65 4.85
C ILE A 163 14.96 2.53 5.98
N LEU A 164 13.62 2.66 6.10
CA LEU A 164 13.00 3.48 7.14
C LEU A 164 13.13 2.87 8.55
N ILE A 165 13.18 1.55 8.66
CA ILE A 165 13.49 0.85 9.92
C ILE A 165 14.91 1.18 10.39
N GLU A 166 15.88 1.18 9.47
CA GLU A 166 17.29 1.50 9.75
C GLU A 166 17.53 2.99 10.04
N ASN A 167 16.53 3.84 9.76
CA ASN A 167 16.59 5.30 9.97
C ASN A 167 15.56 5.80 11.00
N PRO A 168 15.66 5.42 12.28
CA PRO A 168 14.61 5.64 13.29
C PRO A 168 14.36 7.11 13.64
N ARG A 169 15.25 8.05 13.26
CA ARG A 169 15.09 9.48 13.53
C ARG A 169 14.12 10.18 12.58
N ILE A 170 13.71 9.51 11.49
CA ILE A 170 12.78 10.09 10.52
C ILE A 170 11.37 9.95 11.07
N THR A 171 10.66 11.07 11.19
CA THR A 171 9.28 11.16 11.68
C THR A 171 8.41 11.95 10.71
N GLY A 172 7.11 12.09 11.01
CA GLY A 172 6.13 12.76 10.16
C GLY A 172 5.61 11.85 9.06
N THR A 173 5.64 12.30 7.81
CA THR A 173 5.18 11.51 6.66
C THR A 173 6.22 11.48 5.54
N ILE A 174 6.25 10.37 4.81
CA ILE A 174 7.15 10.17 3.67
C ILE A 174 6.47 9.36 2.57
N ASP A 175 6.66 9.78 1.32
CA ASP A 175 6.16 9.03 0.18
C ASP A 175 7.05 7.82 -0.13
N ILE A 176 6.41 6.68 -0.44
CA ILE A 176 7.07 5.51 -0.99
C ILE A 176 6.43 5.17 -2.35
N GLY A 177 7.13 5.49 -3.40
CA GLY A 177 6.78 5.31 -4.80
C GLY A 177 8.03 5.28 -5.65
N THR A 178 7.87 5.37 -6.96
CA THR A 178 9.01 5.43 -7.90
C THR A 178 9.42 6.84 -8.29
N GLY A 179 8.51 7.82 -8.14
CA GLY A 179 8.65 9.17 -8.66
C GLY A 179 8.45 9.27 -10.18
N HIS A 180 7.96 8.19 -10.80
CA HIS A 180 7.71 8.10 -12.25
C HIS A 180 6.26 7.70 -12.52
N PRO A 181 5.33 8.69 -12.63
CA PRO A 181 3.93 8.40 -12.86
C PRO A 181 3.68 7.95 -14.31
N VAL A 182 2.87 6.90 -14.46
CA VAL A 182 2.46 6.34 -15.74
C VAL A 182 1.00 6.69 -16.01
N LYS A 183 0.68 7.08 -17.23
CA LYS A 183 -0.71 7.30 -17.66
C LYS A 183 -1.40 5.95 -17.82
N ILE A 184 -2.53 5.76 -17.15
CA ILE A 184 -3.29 4.49 -17.17
C ILE A 184 -3.65 4.07 -18.61
N ALA A 185 -4.08 5.03 -19.44
CA ALA A 185 -4.42 4.74 -20.84
C ALA A 185 -3.23 4.22 -21.69
N ASN A 186 -1.99 4.46 -21.25
CA ASN A 186 -0.83 3.95 -21.98
C ASN A 186 -0.54 2.47 -21.68
N LEU A 187 -1.11 1.93 -20.61
CA LEU A 187 -0.92 0.52 -20.22
C LEU A 187 -1.88 -0.43 -20.96
N ALA A 188 -2.95 0.10 -21.57
CA ALA A 188 -3.89 -0.64 -22.42
C ALA A 188 -4.46 0.31 -23.48
N PRO A 189 -3.64 0.67 -24.49
CA PRO A 189 -4.00 1.69 -25.50
C PRO A 189 -5.15 1.26 -26.43
N GLU A 190 -5.46 -0.02 -26.49
CA GLU A 190 -6.55 -0.60 -27.28
C GLU A 190 -7.93 -0.37 -26.64
N LEU A 191 -7.98 -0.06 -25.34
CA LEU A 191 -9.24 0.13 -24.63
C LEU A 191 -9.77 1.57 -24.71
N PRO A 192 -11.10 1.75 -24.69
CA PRO A 192 -11.70 3.08 -24.65
C PRO A 192 -11.29 3.83 -23.38
N VAL A 193 -11.08 5.14 -23.49
CA VAL A 193 -10.67 5.98 -22.36
C VAL A 193 -11.88 6.71 -21.80
N ARG A 194 -12.18 6.50 -20.52
CA ARG A 194 -13.16 7.28 -19.77
C ARG A 194 -12.52 8.54 -19.19
N ILE A 195 -13.19 9.65 -19.39
CA ILE A 195 -12.90 10.95 -18.80
C ILE A 195 -13.86 11.13 -17.61
N ASN A 196 -13.41 11.65 -16.50
CA ASN A 196 -14.16 11.84 -15.25
C ASN A 196 -14.50 10.54 -14.51
N THR A 197 -13.68 10.24 -13.52
CA THR A 197 -13.94 9.23 -12.48
C THR A 197 -14.06 9.97 -11.13
N PRO A 198 -15.26 10.36 -10.72
CA PRO A 198 -15.46 11.09 -9.47
C PRO A 198 -14.86 10.36 -8.28
N GLY A 199 -14.26 11.12 -7.36
CA GLY A 199 -13.68 10.58 -6.13
C GLY A 199 -12.27 10.02 -6.29
N GLU A 200 -11.68 10.05 -7.48
CA GLU A 200 -10.29 9.60 -7.71
C GLU A 200 -9.39 10.80 -8.07
N ARG A 201 -8.17 10.78 -7.55
CA ARG A 201 -7.13 11.77 -7.93
C ARG A 201 -6.75 11.57 -9.41
N GLU A 202 -6.60 12.67 -10.13
CA GLU A 202 -6.16 12.61 -11.53
C GLU A 202 -4.67 12.27 -11.67
N TRP A 203 -3.87 12.79 -10.75
CA TRP A 203 -2.42 12.65 -10.78
C TRP A 203 -1.86 12.20 -9.44
N THR A 204 -1.05 11.13 -9.45
CA THR A 204 -0.26 10.71 -8.29
C THR A 204 1.19 10.49 -8.68
N CYS A 205 2.11 11.14 -7.97
CA CYS A 205 3.54 11.01 -8.13
C CYS A 205 4.20 11.17 -6.77
N ALA A 206 5.03 10.23 -6.38
CA ALA A 206 5.75 10.26 -5.11
C ALA A 206 6.85 11.31 -5.13
N ASN A 207 6.95 12.08 -4.06
CA ASN A 207 8.15 12.87 -3.81
C ASN A 207 9.20 11.97 -3.14
N ILE A 208 10.07 11.38 -3.94
CA ILE A 208 11.07 10.41 -3.46
C ILE A 208 12.42 11.03 -3.07
N GLU A 209 12.55 12.34 -3.02
CA GLU A 209 13.84 13.00 -2.74
C GLU A 209 14.39 12.62 -1.35
N LYS A 210 13.53 12.58 -0.34
CA LYS A 210 13.93 12.11 1.00
C LYS A 210 14.37 10.63 0.96
N MET A 211 13.63 9.79 0.26
CA MET A 211 13.96 8.36 0.14
C MET A 211 15.24 8.13 -0.65
N LYS A 212 15.47 8.90 -1.73
CA LYS A 212 16.74 8.87 -2.48
C LYS A 212 17.94 9.27 -1.61
N ALA A 213 17.78 10.29 -0.78
CA ALA A 213 18.84 10.72 0.16
C ALA A 213 19.22 9.62 1.17
N LEU A 214 18.29 8.69 1.46
CA LEU A 214 18.53 7.51 2.29
C LEU A 214 19.05 6.30 1.50
N GLY A 215 19.30 6.45 0.19
CA GLY A 215 19.81 5.38 -0.67
C GLY A 215 18.72 4.54 -1.35
N PHE A 216 17.46 4.90 -1.24
CA PHE A 216 16.38 4.20 -1.92
C PHE A 216 16.50 4.33 -3.44
N LYS A 217 16.41 3.20 -4.15
CA LYS A 217 16.50 3.13 -5.61
C LYS A 217 15.48 2.09 -6.11
N PRO A 218 14.30 2.49 -6.56
CA PRO A 218 13.33 1.55 -7.14
C PRO A 218 13.92 0.91 -8.41
N LYS A 219 13.69 -0.39 -8.57
CA LYS A 219 14.30 -1.23 -9.62
C LYS A 219 13.29 -1.73 -10.64
N TYR A 220 12.02 -1.81 -10.23
CA TYR A 220 10.95 -2.41 -11.03
C TYR A 220 10.09 -1.33 -11.67
N THR A 221 9.66 -1.56 -12.92
CA THR A 221 8.71 -0.69 -13.61
C THR A 221 7.49 -1.51 -14.06
N VAL A 222 6.31 -0.89 -14.03
CA VAL A 222 5.07 -1.56 -14.41
C VAL A 222 5.04 -1.97 -15.88
N GLU A 223 5.68 -1.20 -16.75
CA GLU A 223 5.79 -1.49 -18.18
C GLU A 223 6.59 -2.78 -18.41
N LYS A 224 7.74 -2.93 -17.77
CA LYS A 224 8.55 -4.16 -17.87
C LYS A 224 7.81 -5.37 -17.29
N PHE A 225 7.09 -5.16 -16.18
CA PHE A 225 6.26 -6.21 -15.60
C PHE A 225 5.22 -6.71 -16.60
N LEU A 226 4.47 -5.82 -17.26
CA LEU A 226 3.46 -6.19 -18.24
C LEU A 226 4.07 -6.88 -19.46
N THR A 227 5.18 -6.37 -20.00
CA THR A 227 5.89 -7.01 -21.12
C THR A 227 6.34 -8.44 -20.78
N ASN A 228 6.78 -8.70 -19.55
CA ASN A 228 7.14 -10.05 -19.13
C ASN A 228 5.92 -10.97 -19.04
N GLN A 229 4.77 -10.49 -18.53
CA GLN A 229 3.52 -11.27 -18.48
C GLN A 229 3.04 -11.64 -19.89
N GLU A 230 3.13 -10.74 -20.85
CA GLU A 230 2.78 -11.03 -22.27
C GLU A 230 3.69 -12.11 -22.85
N ASN A 231 5.00 -12.03 -22.62
CA ASN A 231 5.97 -13.03 -23.09
C ASN A 231 5.73 -14.40 -22.44
N ASP A 232 5.44 -14.46 -21.15
CA ASP A 232 5.15 -15.71 -20.44
C ASP A 232 3.85 -16.34 -20.97
N ASN A 233 2.82 -15.55 -21.26
CA ASN A 233 1.58 -16.02 -21.87
C ASN A 233 1.83 -16.58 -23.30
N ILE A 234 2.66 -15.93 -24.10
CA ILE A 234 3.03 -16.40 -25.44
C ILE A 234 3.78 -17.73 -25.34
N ILE A 235 4.75 -17.85 -24.42
CA ILE A 235 5.53 -19.07 -24.21
C ILE A 235 4.62 -20.22 -23.79
N ASN A 236 3.69 -20.00 -22.87
CA ASN A 236 2.74 -21.01 -22.38
C ASN A 236 1.81 -21.49 -23.50
N LEU A 237 1.35 -20.59 -24.38
CA LEU A 237 0.56 -20.96 -25.56
C LEU A 237 1.35 -21.87 -26.53
N PHE A 238 2.64 -21.62 -26.73
CA PHE A 238 3.49 -22.48 -27.56
C PHE A 238 3.81 -23.83 -26.93
N ASN A 239 3.86 -23.90 -25.59
CA ASN A 239 4.12 -25.14 -24.85
C ASN A 239 2.86 -26.00 -24.63
N GLY A 240 1.67 -25.54 -25.03
CA GLY A 240 0.40 -26.27 -24.92
C GLY A 240 -0.15 -26.32 -23.49
N GLU A 241 0.32 -25.50 -22.59
CA GLU A 241 -0.25 -25.30 -21.27
C GLU A 241 -1.44 -24.34 -21.38
N THR A 242 -2.64 -24.88 -21.29
CA THR A 242 -3.88 -24.09 -21.21
C THR A 242 -3.95 -23.45 -19.82
N ILE A 243 -4.15 -22.13 -19.78
CA ILE A 243 -4.35 -21.33 -18.58
C ILE A 243 -5.63 -21.75 -17.87
#